data_1714a44499b7b6192a70fa1cbb4f1a85
#
_entry.id   1714a44499b7b6192a70fa1cbb4f1a85
#
_cell.length_a   1.000
_cell.length_b   1.000
_cell.length_c   1.000
_cell.angle_alpha   90.00
_cell.angle_beta   90.00
_cell.angle_gamma   90.00
#
_symmetry.space_group_name_H-M   'P 1'
#
loop_
_entity.id
_entity.type
_entity.pdbx_description
1 polymer ?
#
loop_
_entity_poly.entity_id
_entity_poly.type
_entity_poly.pdbx_seq_one_letter_code
_entity_poly.pdbx_strand_id
1 'polypeptide(L)'
;MTISNKISRIALAAIIVVSLCISAFYLNTKQGYHEDELLTYNLANSSKQLNIGGWNTPEDMNEYLAVYPEHRFDYAQVVQNQIIDASHPPFYYALVHTVCSFFPEVFSKWLAFLINLAMMAGALIMLFKIGKRVTDNNLYALIAVGGYALSIACITTTIYLRMYASLTFFVLSFINLTIWSYEQEKVKLWQCAVLLPVVTLGILTQYYFILCAGLAGLVYMIFSIRE
;
A
#
# COMPACT_ATOMS: atom_id res chain seq x y z
N MET A 1 32.45 3.49 -7.01
CA MET A 1 32.35 4.49 -5.93
C MET A 1 31.36 3.95 -4.90
N THR A 2 31.81 3.65 -3.68
CA THR A 2 30.96 3.08 -2.63
C THR A 2 30.63 4.17 -1.60
N ILE A 3 29.36 4.40 -1.37
CA ILE A 3 28.88 5.35 -0.33
C ILE A 3 28.76 4.61 1.00
N SER A 4 29.19 5.25 2.11
CA SER A 4 29.07 4.67 3.45
C SER A 4 27.61 4.38 3.82
N ASN A 5 27.38 3.36 4.65
CA ASN A 5 26.04 3.00 5.10
C ASN A 5 25.32 4.12 5.86
N LYS A 6 26.03 5.00 6.57
CA LYS A 6 25.45 6.15 7.27
C LYS A 6 24.92 7.19 6.27
N ILE A 7 25.73 7.54 5.28
CA ILE A 7 25.36 8.50 4.23
C ILE A 7 24.20 7.96 3.41
N SER A 8 24.21 6.67 3.06
CA SER A 8 23.13 6.08 2.27
C SER A 8 21.78 6.07 3.01
N ARG A 9 21.77 5.86 4.32
CA ARG A 9 20.54 5.95 5.13
C ARG A 9 19.99 7.38 5.18
N ILE A 10 20.85 8.38 5.31
CA ILE A 10 20.45 9.79 5.30
C ILE A 10 19.90 10.18 3.92
N ALA A 11 20.59 9.78 2.83
CA ALA A 11 20.15 10.04 1.48
C ALA A 11 18.80 9.34 1.18
N LEU A 12 18.61 8.08 1.62
CA LEU A 12 17.35 7.37 1.49
C LEU A 12 16.21 8.11 2.22
N ALA A 13 16.46 8.52 3.46
CA ALA A 13 15.46 9.29 4.24
C ALA A 13 15.10 10.61 3.53
N ALA A 14 16.09 11.33 3.00
CA ALA A 14 15.86 12.55 2.23
C ALA A 14 15.02 12.30 0.96
N ILE A 15 15.33 11.25 0.18
CA ILE A 15 14.55 10.88 -1.00
C ILE A 15 13.09 10.56 -0.62
N ILE A 16 12.88 9.79 0.45
CA ILE A 16 11.53 9.46 0.93
C ILE A 16 10.80 10.74 1.31
N VAL A 17 11.37 11.58 2.15
CA VAL A 17 10.73 12.84 2.59
C VAL A 17 10.36 13.71 1.40
N VAL A 18 11.26 13.91 0.45
CA VAL A 18 10.99 14.70 -0.77
C VAL A 18 9.84 14.11 -1.57
N SER A 19 9.84 12.78 -1.80
CA SER A 19 8.75 12.09 -2.52
C SER A 19 7.40 12.27 -1.83
N LEU A 20 7.35 12.10 -0.50
CA LEU A 20 6.13 12.27 0.29
C LEU A 20 5.64 13.73 0.29
N CYS A 21 6.55 14.70 0.38
CA CYS A 21 6.19 16.12 0.26
C CYS A 21 5.63 16.47 -1.12
N ILE A 22 6.22 15.95 -2.19
CA ILE A 22 5.71 16.14 -3.56
C ILE A 22 4.31 15.51 -3.68
N SER A 23 4.12 14.28 -3.18
CA SER A 23 2.81 13.63 -3.20
C SER A 23 1.76 14.41 -2.40
N ALA A 24 2.12 14.96 -1.23
CA ALA A 24 1.24 15.80 -0.43
C ALA A 24 0.88 17.11 -1.16
N PHE A 25 1.83 17.72 -1.85
CA PHE A 25 1.57 18.90 -2.69
C PHE A 25 0.56 18.58 -3.81
N TYR A 26 0.77 17.49 -4.55
CA TYR A 26 -0.17 17.08 -5.61
C TYR A 26 -1.54 16.66 -5.06
N LEU A 27 -1.61 16.00 -3.91
CA LEU A 27 -2.89 15.73 -3.27
C LEU A 27 -3.61 17.03 -2.89
N ASN A 28 -2.89 18.02 -2.36
CA ASN A 28 -3.49 19.30 -1.98
C ASN A 28 -4.12 20.00 -3.19
N THR A 29 -3.46 19.97 -4.35
CA THR A 29 -3.94 20.58 -5.60
C THR A 29 -5.02 19.77 -6.32
N LYS A 30 -5.27 18.54 -5.91
CA LYS A 30 -6.28 17.66 -6.51
C LYS A 30 -7.69 18.21 -6.32
N GLN A 31 -8.37 18.54 -7.42
CA GLN A 31 -9.67 19.22 -7.43
C GLN A 31 -10.88 18.28 -7.30
N GLY A 32 -10.71 16.99 -7.58
CA GLY A 32 -11.81 16.02 -7.57
C GLY A 32 -11.36 14.64 -7.15
N TYR A 33 -12.34 13.74 -7.06
CA TYR A 33 -12.12 12.34 -6.74
C TYR A 33 -12.48 11.47 -7.94
N HIS A 34 -11.73 10.39 -8.12
CA HIS A 34 -12.16 9.31 -9.01
C HIS A 34 -13.29 8.54 -8.31
N GLU A 35 -14.21 7.98 -9.08
CA GLU A 35 -15.32 7.17 -8.56
C GLU A 35 -14.83 6.07 -7.61
N ASP A 36 -13.78 5.36 -7.99
CA ASP A 36 -13.16 4.32 -7.16
C ASP A 36 -12.64 4.82 -5.81
N GLU A 37 -12.22 6.08 -5.71
CA GLU A 37 -11.76 6.64 -4.43
C GLU A 37 -12.94 6.87 -3.48
N LEU A 38 -14.07 7.34 -4.02
CA LEU A 38 -15.30 7.47 -3.26
C LEU A 38 -15.83 6.09 -2.85
N LEU A 39 -15.80 5.12 -3.76
CA LEU A 39 -16.14 3.73 -3.47
C LEU A 39 -15.25 3.15 -2.36
N THR A 40 -13.96 3.51 -2.32
CA THR A 40 -13.07 3.09 -1.24
C THR A 40 -13.56 3.54 0.12
N TYR A 41 -13.97 4.81 0.25
CA TYR A 41 -14.50 5.32 1.51
C TYR A 41 -15.85 4.68 1.85
N ASN A 42 -16.73 4.50 0.88
CA ASN A 42 -18.00 3.82 1.10
C ASN A 42 -17.81 2.40 1.61
N LEU A 43 -17.06 1.57 0.88
CA LEU A 43 -16.80 0.18 1.27
C LEU A 43 -16.08 0.05 2.63
N ALA A 44 -15.29 1.07 3.01
CA ALA A 44 -14.66 1.10 4.31
C ALA A 44 -15.61 1.54 5.43
N ASN A 45 -16.49 2.52 5.18
CA ASN A 45 -17.09 3.31 6.26
C ASN A 45 -18.61 3.19 6.36
N SER A 46 -19.30 2.78 5.29
CA SER A 46 -20.76 2.86 5.22
C SER A 46 -21.36 1.72 4.41
N SER A 47 -22.62 1.41 4.69
CA SER A 47 -23.46 0.54 3.84
C SER A 47 -24.48 1.33 3.01
N LYS A 48 -24.46 2.65 3.12
CA LYS A 48 -25.40 3.51 2.39
C LYS A 48 -25.19 3.40 0.89
N GLN A 49 -26.29 3.33 0.16
CA GLN A 49 -26.34 3.43 -1.30
C GLN A 49 -26.80 4.83 -1.69
N LEU A 50 -26.15 5.42 -2.68
CA LEU A 50 -26.61 6.67 -3.25
C LEU A 50 -27.79 6.44 -4.21
N ASN A 51 -28.63 7.45 -4.35
CA ASN A 51 -29.75 7.41 -5.28
C ASN A 51 -29.23 7.54 -6.73
N ILE A 52 -29.21 6.42 -7.45
CA ILE A 52 -28.77 6.37 -8.84
C ILE A 52 -29.84 6.99 -9.73
N GLY A 53 -29.48 8.07 -10.44
CA GLY A 53 -30.39 8.80 -11.33
C GLY A 53 -31.26 9.85 -10.63
N GLY A 54 -31.05 10.09 -9.34
CA GLY A 54 -31.67 11.15 -8.55
C GLY A 54 -30.67 12.16 -7.98
N TRP A 55 -31.21 13.09 -7.19
CA TRP A 55 -30.39 14.05 -6.44
C TRP A 55 -29.99 13.42 -5.10
N ASN A 56 -28.72 13.60 -4.71
CA ASN A 56 -28.23 13.29 -3.38
C ASN A 56 -27.85 14.60 -2.68
N THR A 57 -28.19 14.72 -1.41
CA THR A 57 -27.85 15.88 -0.60
C THR A 57 -26.38 15.81 -0.11
N PRO A 58 -25.80 16.89 0.39
CA PRO A 58 -24.50 16.84 1.07
C PRO A 58 -24.48 15.86 2.25
N GLU A 59 -25.60 15.74 2.98
CA GLU A 59 -25.79 14.81 4.08
C GLU A 59 -25.75 13.36 3.57
N ASP A 60 -26.41 13.04 2.46
CA ASP A 60 -26.34 11.71 1.81
C ASP A 60 -24.92 11.35 1.43
N MET A 61 -24.16 12.31 0.87
CA MET A 61 -22.76 12.12 0.52
C MET A 61 -21.89 11.90 1.76
N ASN A 62 -22.15 12.62 2.86
CA ASN A 62 -21.40 12.42 4.09
C ASN A 62 -21.69 11.05 4.70
N GLU A 63 -22.97 10.61 4.76
CA GLU A 63 -23.32 9.24 5.18
C GLU A 63 -22.70 8.16 4.30
N TYR A 64 -22.53 8.42 3.01
CA TYR A 64 -21.90 7.50 2.07
C TYR A 64 -20.40 7.33 2.31
N LEU A 65 -19.70 8.37 2.80
CA LEU A 65 -18.24 8.44 2.81
C LEU A 65 -17.61 8.41 4.22
N ALA A 66 -18.29 8.95 5.23
CA ALA A 66 -17.74 9.07 6.59
C ALA A 66 -18.13 7.88 7.49
N VAL A 67 -17.36 7.68 8.55
CA VAL A 67 -17.74 6.79 9.66
C VAL A 67 -18.63 7.56 10.62
N TYR A 68 -19.79 7.01 10.95
CA TYR A 68 -20.65 7.56 12.01
C TYR A 68 -20.24 7.05 13.39
N PRO A 69 -20.54 7.79 14.48
CA PRO A 69 -20.09 7.44 15.83
C PRO A 69 -20.47 6.03 16.29
N GLU A 70 -21.65 5.55 15.91
CA GLU A 70 -22.18 4.21 16.23
C GLU A 70 -21.48 3.07 15.46
N HIS A 71 -20.84 3.38 14.33
CA HIS A 71 -20.17 2.42 13.47
C HIS A 71 -18.62 2.48 13.56
N ARG A 72 -18.10 3.20 14.56
CA ARG A 72 -16.64 3.27 14.77
C ARG A 72 -16.06 1.90 15.08
N PHE A 73 -14.98 1.56 14.35
CA PHE A 73 -14.28 0.29 14.49
C PHE A 73 -15.15 -0.95 14.21
N ASP A 74 -16.22 -0.81 13.44
CA ASP A 74 -17.08 -1.92 13.02
C ASP A 74 -16.47 -2.67 11.82
N TYR A 75 -15.49 -3.51 12.12
CA TYR A 75 -14.82 -4.33 11.10
C TYR A 75 -15.72 -5.43 10.53
N ALA A 76 -16.80 -5.80 11.24
CA ALA A 76 -17.76 -6.75 10.71
C ALA A 76 -18.50 -6.15 9.51
N GLN A 77 -18.90 -4.87 9.60
CA GLN A 77 -19.49 -4.14 8.48
C GLN A 77 -18.51 -4.02 7.30
N VAL A 78 -17.23 -3.70 7.57
CA VAL A 78 -16.20 -3.63 6.52
C VAL A 78 -16.12 -4.96 5.77
N VAL A 79 -16.04 -6.09 6.48
CA VAL A 79 -15.98 -7.42 5.86
C VAL A 79 -17.26 -7.71 5.08
N GLN A 80 -18.44 -7.38 5.61
CA GLN A 80 -19.71 -7.57 4.92
C GLN A 80 -19.80 -6.77 3.63
N ASN A 81 -19.33 -5.53 3.63
CA ASN A 81 -19.27 -4.70 2.43
C ASN A 81 -18.39 -5.33 1.34
N GLN A 82 -17.23 -5.91 1.71
CA GLN A 82 -16.36 -6.60 0.77
C GLN A 82 -16.96 -7.90 0.23
N ILE A 83 -17.73 -8.64 1.05
CA ILE A 83 -18.46 -9.83 0.60
C ILE A 83 -19.51 -9.46 -0.44
N ILE A 84 -20.22 -8.35 -0.25
CA ILE A 84 -21.24 -7.85 -1.18
C ILE A 84 -20.59 -7.33 -2.47
N ASP A 85 -19.50 -6.58 -2.36
CA ASP A 85 -18.72 -6.06 -3.50
C ASP A 85 -18.07 -7.19 -4.30
N ALA A 86 -17.66 -8.28 -3.65
CA ALA A 86 -17.04 -9.48 -4.20
C ALA A 86 -15.74 -9.26 -5.02
N SER A 87 -15.28 -8.02 -5.16
CA SER A 87 -14.16 -7.65 -6.02
C SER A 87 -12.91 -7.28 -5.26
N HIS A 88 -13.04 -6.80 -4.02
CA HIS A 88 -11.96 -6.23 -3.26
C HIS A 88 -11.74 -6.93 -1.91
N PRO A 89 -10.49 -7.32 -1.58
CA PRO A 89 -10.18 -7.90 -0.27
C PRO A 89 -10.21 -6.85 0.85
N PRO A 90 -10.47 -7.23 2.12
CA PRO A 90 -10.87 -6.30 3.18
C PRO A 90 -9.73 -5.51 3.83
N PHE A 91 -8.46 -5.87 3.70
CA PHE A 91 -7.39 -5.35 4.56
C PHE A 91 -7.18 -3.83 4.40
N TYR A 92 -7.10 -3.34 3.16
CA TYR A 92 -6.93 -1.89 2.92
C TYR A 92 -8.11 -1.08 3.44
N TYR A 93 -9.32 -1.59 3.25
CA TYR A 93 -10.56 -0.95 3.72
C TYR A 93 -10.64 -0.92 5.25
N ALA A 94 -10.18 -1.98 5.92
CA ALA A 94 -10.06 -2.00 7.38
C ALA A 94 -9.06 -0.94 7.88
N LEU A 95 -7.94 -0.71 7.17
CA LEU A 95 -7.02 0.39 7.50
C LEU A 95 -7.68 1.76 7.33
N VAL A 96 -8.40 1.98 6.21
CA VAL A 96 -9.14 3.23 5.97
C VAL A 96 -10.18 3.45 7.05
N HIS A 97 -10.99 2.43 7.35
CA HIS A 97 -11.98 2.46 8.42
C HIS A 97 -11.36 2.79 9.78
N THR A 98 -10.21 2.19 10.10
CA THR A 98 -9.51 2.45 11.36
C THR A 98 -9.15 3.94 11.47
N VAL A 99 -8.53 4.52 10.43
CA VAL A 99 -8.14 5.93 10.46
C VAL A 99 -9.36 6.84 10.50
N CYS A 100 -10.39 6.56 9.70
CA CYS A 100 -11.64 7.33 9.68
C CYS A 100 -12.39 7.25 11.03
N SER A 101 -12.33 6.12 11.72
CA SER A 101 -12.97 5.93 13.04
C SER A 101 -12.42 6.83 14.15
N PHE A 102 -11.20 7.37 13.99
CA PHE A 102 -10.70 8.42 14.90
C PHE A 102 -11.29 9.79 14.61
N PHE A 103 -11.88 9.99 13.43
CA PHE A 103 -12.46 11.27 12.98
C PHE A 103 -13.89 11.03 12.46
N PRO A 104 -14.86 10.66 13.35
CA PRO A 104 -16.23 10.37 12.93
C PRO A 104 -16.88 11.59 12.27
N GLU A 105 -17.80 11.33 11.34
CA GLU A 105 -18.55 12.34 10.55
C GLU A 105 -17.66 13.22 9.66
N VAL A 106 -16.36 12.89 9.53
CA VAL A 106 -15.41 13.64 8.70
C VAL A 106 -15.03 12.82 7.48
N PHE A 107 -15.41 13.29 6.29
CA PHE A 107 -14.80 12.86 5.03
C PHE A 107 -13.62 13.76 4.68
N SER A 108 -12.43 13.16 4.51
CA SER A 108 -11.23 13.89 4.10
C SER A 108 -10.27 13.00 3.32
N LYS A 109 -9.81 13.52 2.15
CA LYS A 109 -8.79 12.85 1.31
C LYS A 109 -7.50 12.53 2.08
N TRP A 110 -7.20 13.27 3.13
CA TRP A 110 -5.99 13.11 3.92
C TRP A 110 -5.99 11.82 4.75
N LEU A 111 -7.15 11.28 5.14
CA LEU A 111 -7.24 10.10 5.99
C LEU A 111 -6.73 8.83 5.29
N ALA A 112 -7.23 8.50 4.10
CA ALA A 112 -6.72 7.39 3.30
C ALA A 112 -5.30 7.68 2.77
N PHE A 113 -4.97 8.95 2.50
CA PHE A 113 -3.65 9.35 2.05
C PHE A 113 -2.55 9.07 3.09
N LEU A 114 -2.81 9.24 4.40
CA LEU A 114 -1.85 8.88 5.45
C LEU A 114 -1.42 7.41 5.36
N ILE A 115 -2.36 6.52 5.04
CA ILE A 115 -2.07 5.09 4.83
C ILE A 115 -1.16 4.92 3.62
N ASN A 116 -1.51 5.55 2.49
CA ASN A 116 -0.72 5.47 1.27
C ASN A 116 0.69 6.05 1.45
N LEU A 117 0.85 7.15 2.21
CA LEU A 117 2.17 7.70 2.57
C LEU A 117 3.02 6.67 3.34
N ALA A 118 2.44 6.06 4.39
CA ALA A 118 3.15 5.08 5.20
C ALA A 118 3.55 3.84 4.37
N MET A 119 2.64 3.33 3.55
CA MET A 119 2.89 2.18 2.68
C MET A 119 3.92 2.50 1.60
N MET A 120 3.86 3.67 0.96
CA MET A 120 4.85 4.07 -0.03
C MET A 120 6.24 4.30 0.58
N ALA A 121 6.33 4.90 1.76
CA ALA A 121 7.61 5.00 2.48
C ALA A 121 8.21 3.60 2.75
N GLY A 122 7.39 2.66 3.20
CA GLY A 122 7.79 1.26 3.35
C GLY A 122 8.24 0.61 2.03
N ALA A 123 7.51 0.85 0.95
CA ALA A 123 7.83 0.36 -0.40
C ALA A 123 9.21 0.85 -0.88
N LEU A 124 9.51 2.14 -0.70
CA LEU A 124 10.81 2.74 -1.06
C LEU A 124 11.96 2.15 -0.22
N ILE A 125 11.73 1.84 1.05
CA ILE A 125 12.71 1.15 1.90
C ILE A 125 12.95 -0.28 1.38
N MET A 126 11.89 -1.01 0.99
CA MET A 126 12.04 -2.36 0.42
C MET A 126 12.77 -2.32 -0.92
N LEU A 127 12.46 -1.36 -1.78
CA LEU A 127 13.15 -1.16 -3.06
C LEU A 127 14.65 -0.89 -2.85
N PHE A 128 15.02 -0.07 -1.86
CA PHE A 128 16.42 0.15 -1.50
C PHE A 128 17.11 -1.14 -1.06
N LYS A 129 16.45 -1.96 -0.22
CA LYS A 129 17.01 -3.25 0.23
C LYS A 129 17.21 -4.21 -0.94
N ILE A 130 16.25 -4.31 -1.86
CA ILE A 130 16.36 -5.12 -3.08
C ILE A 130 17.53 -4.63 -3.95
N GLY A 131 17.56 -3.34 -4.26
CA GLY A 131 18.61 -2.74 -5.05
C GLY A 131 20.01 -2.99 -4.47
N LYS A 132 20.15 -2.86 -3.14
CA LYS A 132 21.41 -3.15 -2.44
C LYS A 132 21.80 -4.63 -2.54
N ARG A 133 20.85 -5.58 -2.39
CA ARG A 133 21.12 -7.02 -2.52
C ARG A 133 21.57 -7.39 -3.92
N VAL A 134 20.88 -6.87 -4.93
CA VAL A 134 21.15 -7.22 -6.35
C VAL A 134 22.45 -6.61 -6.85
N THR A 135 22.81 -5.40 -6.40
CA THR A 135 23.98 -4.68 -6.94
C THR A 135 25.19 -4.67 -6.02
N ASP A 136 25.02 -5.09 -4.76
CA ASP A 136 25.99 -4.92 -3.65
C ASP A 136 26.53 -3.49 -3.53
N ASN A 137 25.73 -2.50 -3.95
CA ASN A 137 26.15 -1.10 -4.02
C ASN A 137 25.04 -0.14 -3.57
N ASN A 138 25.33 0.63 -2.50
CA ASN A 138 24.40 1.62 -1.98
C ASN A 138 24.05 2.73 -2.98
N LEU A 139 24.98 3.13 -3.85
CA LEU A 139 24.76 4.21 -4.81
C LEU A 139 23.74 3.79 -5.87
N TYR A 140 23.88 2.58 -6.44
CA TYR A 140 22.94 2.08 -7.44
C TYR A 140 21.55 1.86 -6.84
N ALA A 141 21.48 1.37 -5.59
CA ALA A 141 20.22 1.26 -4.88
C ALA A 141 19.55 2.63 -4.67
N LEU A 142 20.31 3.68 -4.31
CA LEU A 142 19.78 5.04 -4.18
C LEU A 142 19.30 5.63 -5.49
N ILE A 143 20.04 5.39 -6.60
CA ILE A 143 19.63 5.83 -7.94
C ILE A 143 18.30 5.18 -8.35
N ALA A 144 18.15 3.87 -8.11
CA ALA A 144 16.91 3.16 -8.41
C ALA A 144 15.73 3.69 -7.59
N VAL A 145 15.94 3.90 -6.28
CA VAL A 145 14.91 4.47 -5.40
C VAL A 145 14.57 5.90 -5.80
N GLY A 146 15.57 6.75 -6.06
CA GLY A 146 15.35 8.15 -6.47
C GLY A 146 14.60 8.26 -7.79
N GLY A 147 14.96 7.43 -8.77
CA GLY A 147 14.27 7.37 -10.05
C GLY A 147 12.81 6.95 -9.93
N TYR A 148 12.51 5.95 -9.10
CA TYR A 148 11.13 5.54 -8.84
C TYR A 148 10.38 6.56 -7.98
N ALA A 149 10.95 6.99 -6.85
CA ALA A 149 10.32 7.89 -5.88
C ALA A 149 9.88 9.24 -6.48
N LEU A 150 10.63 9.74 -7.46
CA LEU A 150 10.33 11.01 -8.16
C LEU A 150 9.56 10.80 -9.47
N SER A 151 9.21 9.56 -9.82
CA SER A 151 8.44 9.27 -11.02
C SER A 151 6.96 9.62 -10.86
N ILE A 152 6.33 9.95 -11.99
CA ILE A 152 4.87 10.14 -12.04
C ILE A 152 4.14 8.92 -11.51
N ALA A 153 4.62 7.71 -11.82
CA ALA A 153 4.01 6.47 -11.37
C ALA A 153 3.96 6.36 -9.83
N CYS A 154 5.06 6.68 -9.13
CA CYS A 154 5.09 6.68 -7.66
C CYS A 154 4.13 7.72 -7.07
N ILE A 155 4.19 8.95 -7.59
CA ILE A 155 3.35 10.06 -7.11
C ILE A 155 1.87 9.76 -7.31
N THR A 156 1.48 9.34 -8.54
CA THR A 156 0.07 9.02 -8.84
C THR A 156 -0.44 7.84 -8.03
N THR A 157 0.37 6.78 -7.85
CA THR A 157 0.02 5.64 -6.99
C THR A 157 -0.18 6.08 -5.53
N THR A 158 0.60 7.05 -5.04
CA THR A 158 0.49 7.53 -3.67
C THR A 158 -0.73 8.40 -3.44
N ILE A 159 -1.05 9.29 -4.39
CA ILE A 159 -2.21 10.21 -4.27
C ILE A 159 -3.54 9.60 -4.70
N TYR A 160 -3.53 8.43 -5.33
CA TYR A 160 -4.73 7.69 -5.64
C TYR A 160 -5.19 6.92 -4.40
N LEU A 161 -6.33 7.31 -3.82
CA LEU A 161 -6.81 6.85 -2.52
C LEU A 161 -7.39 5.43 -2.59
N ARG A 162 -6.56 4.51 -3.10
CA ARG A 162 -6.83 3.09 -3.31
C ARG A 162 -5.68 2.24 -2.76
N MET A 163 -5.85 0.94 -2.75
CA MET A 163 -4.93 -0.04 -2.19
C MET A 163 -3.57 -0.18 -2.91
N TYR A 164 -3.32 0.55 -4.00
CA TYR A 164 -2.14 0.29 -4.86
C TYR A 164 -0.81 0.62 -4.20
N ALA A 165 -0.73 1.64 -3.34
CA ALA A 165 0.47 1.90 -2.54
C ALA A 165 0.76 0.75 -1.57
N SER A 166 -0.28 0.18 -0.94
CA SER A 166 -0.18 -0.99 -0.07
C SER A 166 0.21 -2.24 -0.85
N LEU A 167 -0.36 -2.47 -2.03
CA LEU A 167 0.03 -3.57 -2.92
C LEU A 167 1.51 -3.46 -3.29
N THR A 168 1.99 -2.28 -3.68
CA THR A 168 3.40 -2.02 -3.99
C THR A 168 4.32 -2.39 -2.81
N PHE A 169 3.94 -1.99 -1.59
CA PHE A 169 4.69 -2.33 -0.39
C PHE A 169 4.76 -3.85 -0.16
N PHE A 170 3.64 -4.57 -0.27
CA PHE A 170 3.62 -6.02 -0.04
C PHE A 170 4.35 -6.79 -1.14
N VAL A 171 4.23 -6.38 -2.40
CA VAL A 171 4.97 -6.98 -3.52
C VAL A 171 6.48 -6.82 -3.32
N LEU A 172 6.96 -5.62 -3.03
CA LEU A 172 8.38 -5.38 -2.80
C LEU A 172 8.87 -6.08 -1.53
N SER A 173 8.05 -6.14 -0.48
CA SER A 173 8.39 -6.89 0.75
C SER A 173 8.52 -8.37 0.46
N PHE A 174 7.59 -8.96 -0.31
CA PHE A 174 7.64 -10.36 -0.70
C PHE A 174 8.89 -10.67 -1.54
N ILE A 175 9.18 -9.86 -2.56
CA ILE A 175 10.38 -10.01 -3.41
C ILE A 175 11.65 -9.91 -2.55
N ASN A 176 11.75 -8.92 -1.66
CA ASN A 176 12.92 -8.78 -0.78
C ASN A 176 13.10 -9.99 0.14
N LEU A 177 12.02 -10.55 0.68
CA LEU A 177 12.07 -11.76 1.52
C LEU A 177 12.42 -13.01 0.72
N THR A 178 11.92 -13.12 -0.51
CA THR A 178 12.24 -14.25 -1.41
C THR A 178 13.72 -14.24 -1.78
N ILE A 179 14.28 -13.10 -2.20
CA ILE A 179 15.72 -12.96 -2.49
C ILE A 179 16.54 -13.27 -1.24
N TRP A 180 16.14 -12.70 -0.09
CA TRP A 180 16.83 -12.94 1.16
C TRP A 180 16.80 -14.41 1.59
N SER A 181 15.69 -15.14 1.36
CA SER A 181 15.59 -16.57 1.65
C SER A 181 16.49 -17.40 0.72
N TYR A 182 16.61 -16.99 -0.54
CA TYR A 182 17.50 -17.64 -1.51
C TYR A 182 18.99 -17.49 -1.15
N GLU A 183 19.38 -16.35 -0.57
CA GLU A 183 20.76 -16.10 -0.09
C GLU A 183 21.16 -16.95 1.13
N GLN A 184 20.22 -17.67 1.75
CA GLN A 184 20.50 -18.47 2.95
C GLN A 184 20.76 -19.93 2.56
N GLU A 185 21.79 -20.56 3.14
CA GLU A 185 22.07 -21.98 2.95
C GLU A 185 20.91 -22.90 3.41
N LYS A 186 20.15 -22.48 4.41
CA LYS A 186 19.00 -23.24 4.95
C LYS A 186 17.88 -22.31 5.32
N VAL A 187 16.68 -22.62 4.84
CA VAL A 187 15.46 -21.93 5.25
C VAL A 187 15.15 -22.25 6.72
N LYS A 188 14.99 -21.22 7.54
CA LYS A 188 14.65 -21.35 8.96
C LYS A 188 13.17 -21.09 9.19
N LEU A 189 12.56 -21.78 10.16
CA LEU A 189 11.12 -21.65 10.45
C LEU A 189 10.65 -20.20 10.67
N TRP A 190 11.47 -19.36 11.30
CA TRP A 190 11.13 -17.96 11.53
C TRP A 190 11.03 -17.12 10.23
N GLN A 191 11.70 -17.53 9.14
CA GLN A 191 11.54 -16.91 7.82
C GLN A 191 10.13 -17.13 7.29
N CYS A 192 9.59 -18.33 7.50
CA CYS A 192 8.19 -18.62 7.19
C CYS A 192 7.24 -17.77 8.04
N ALA A 193 7.58 -17.56 9.33
CA ALA A 193 6.79 -16.72 10.23
C ALA A 193 6.74 -15.23 9.80
N VAL A 194 7.78 -14.73 9.11
CA VAL A 194 7.77 -13.36 8.53
C VAL A 194 7.10 -13.33 7.16
N LEU A 195 7.29 -14.39 6.36
CA LEU A 195 6.72 -14.45 5.02
C LEU A 195 5.19 -14.60 5.05
N LEU A 196 4.67 -15.41 5.97
CA LEU A 196 3.23 -15.68 6.09
C LEU A 196 2.38 -14.41 6.22
N PRO A 197 2.63 -13.49 7.17
CA PRO A 197 1.85 -12.25 7.25
C PRO A 197 2.01 -11.37 6.01
N VAL A 198 3.17 -11.30 5.37
CA VAL A 198 3.35 -10.52 4.13
C VAL A 198 2.49 -11.08 3.01
N VAL A 199 2.46 -12.41 2.84
CA VAL A 199 1.63 -13.06 1.83
C VAL A 199 0.15 -12.89 2.15
N THR A 200 -0.25 -13.18 3.40
CA THR A 200 -1.65 -13.06 3.82
C THR A 200 -2.18 -11.63 3.65
N LEU A 201 -1.46 -10.63 4.17
CA LEU A 201 -1.89 -9.24 4.07
C LEU A 201 -1.79 -8.71 2.63
N GLY A 202 -0.84 -9.19 1.84
CA GLY A 202 -0.75 -8.88 0.41
C GLY A 202 -1.97 -9.36 -0.37
N ILE A 203 -2.40 -10.61 -0.15
CA ILE A 203 -3.63 -11.17 -0.75
C ILE A 203 -4.86 -10.40 -0.26
N LEU A 204 -4.94 -10.13 1.04
CA LEU A 204 -6.04 -9.38 1.65
C LEU A 204 -6.04 -7.89 1.30
N THR A 205 -4.97 -7.38 0.67
CA THR A 205 -4.91 -6.03 0.12
C THR A 205 -5.46 -6.00 -1.30
N GLN A 206 -5.02 -6.94 -2.17
CA GLN A 206 -5.45 -7.01 -3.56
C GLN A 206 -5.15 -8.40 -4.14
N TYR A 207 -6.11 -9.02 -4.82
CA TYR A 207 -5.98 -10.37 -5.42
C TYR A 207 -4.86 -10.46 -6.46
N TYR A 208 -4.50 -9.37 -7.15
CA TYR A 208 -3.35 -9.34 -8.06
C TYR A 208 -2.01 -9.68 -7.39
N PHE A 209 -1.92 -9.58 -6.06
CA PHE A 209 -0.75 -10.04 -5.32
C PHE A 209 -0.46 -11.53 -5.56
N ILE A 210 -1.50 -12.35 -5.73
CA ILE A 210 -1.36 -13.81 -5.98
C ILE A 210 -0.55 -14.07 -7.25
N LEU A 211 -0.77 -13.27 -8.31
CA LEU A 211 -0.02 -13.41 -9.55
C LEU A 211 1.46 -13.08 -9.34
N CYS A 212 1.75 -11.99 -8.64
CA CYS A 212 3.13 -11.60 -8.33
C CYS A 212 3.84 -12.64 -7.45
N ALA A 213 3.14 -13.12 -6.41
CA ALA A 213 3.67 -14.13 -5.50
C ALA A 213 3.89 -15.48 -6.21
N GLY A 214 2.96 -15.89 -7.07
CA GLY A 214 3.07 -17.11 -7.86
C GLY A 214 4.25 -17.08 -8.84
N LEU A 215 4.41 -15.98 -9.58
CA LEU A 215 5.54 -15.80 -10.50
C LEU A 215 6.89 -15.77 -9.77
N ALA A 216 7.00 -15.01 -8.68
CA ALA A 216 8.24 -14.95 -7.91
C ALA A 216 8.56 -16.30 -7.23
N GLY A 217 7.53 -17.01 -6.74
CA GLY A 217 7.68 -18.35 -6.18
C GLY A 217 8.15 -19.38 -7.23
N LEU A 218 7.62 -19.30 -8.47
CA LEU A 218 8.06 -20.15 -9.58
C LEU A 218 9.54 -19.88 -9.94
N VAL A 219 9.93 -18.62 -10.04
CA VAL A 219 11.33 -18.22 -10.27
C VAL A 219 12.24 -18.77 -9.16
N TYR A 220 11.84 -18.58 -7.90
CA TYR A 220 12.57 -19.12 -6.75
C TYR A 220 12.76 -20.64 -6.85
N MET A 221 11.72 -21.41 -7.18
CA MET A 221 11.81 -22.87 -7.34
C MET A 221 12.77 -23.26 -8.47
N ILE A 222 12.71 -22.60 -9.64
CA ILE A 222 13.58 -22.89 -10.79
C ILE A 222 15.06 -22.71 -10.42
N PHE A 223 15.38 -21.65 -9.68
CA PHE A 223 16.76 -21.39 -9.27
C PHE A 223 17.22 -22.37 -8.16
N SER A 224 16.34 -22.72 -7.21
CA SER A 224 16.66 -23.66 -6.12
C SER A 224 16.86 -25.11 -6.60
N ILE A 225 16.28 -25.52 -7.73
CA ILE A 225 16.46 -26.88 -8.31
C ILE A 225 17.79 -26.99 -9.07
N ARG A 226 18.35 -25.87 -9.53
CA ARG A 226 19.58 -25.84 -10.32
C ARG A 226 20.86 -25.84 -9.48
N GLU A 227 20.77 -25.63 -8.19
CA GLU A 227 21.84 -25.74 -7.20
C GLU A 227 21.80 -27.12 -6.50
#